data_431912d3f7cac5e4a862375359e762b5
#
_entry.id   431912d3f7cac5e4a862375359e762b5
#
_cell.length_a   1.000
_cell.length_b   1.000
_cell.length_c   1.000
_cell.angle_alpha   90.00
_cell.angle_beta   90.00
_cell.angle_gamma   90.00
#
_symmetry.space_group_name_H-M   'P 1'
#
loop_
_entity.id
_entity.type
_entity.pdbx_description
1 polymer ?
#
loop_
_entity_poly.entity_id
_entity_poly.type
_entity_poly.pdbx_seq_one_letter_code
_entity_poly.pdbx_strand_id
1 'polypeptide(L)'
;MYHHSDLKKFLYCPRLFWCSSREERTPYQHFIRMDASMTECLIEKLGIKEPYIARRGVEVNEVLTAMQDHEWILKGRFEAAGLRIKLPAIHKTPDGWDVYFTYMGLLPKADDVRYYANHMWVLRELGIQTNNIYIVHFNSHYSRGEQLNINDCLLVSDSFYKTGGKQYANITKKVTERMSNLIPSLTEMANVDEREDYPITLAECPHTTRCDHYTKCFFDEDELPVNSIVYLTQSANRQRMIEAGVKYLHEAPLEQVEGTRIQFAQIMADRLGGLFFDKHAIRYWLSQIKAGPISFLDFEWDTFAIPPYSGMHPFNVLPFQYSLHVVDGSNLIHHEFLGSADCRREFIETLLENIPAEGTVFAYNAYGAETLRLKELIIQFPEFEVRLNQLIDRMNDMAAPFINGLIYDVRMRGSFSLKTLLSVVNPDMSYQQLEIHHGMDAVRQYREMEESEDEDDVVTRSHLLAYCSLDTYSMVEVYRWMLEKYE
;
A
#
# COMPACT_ATOMS: atom_id res chain seq x y z
N MET A 1 -11.25 24.68 10.04
CA MET A 1 -10.67 24.71 8.70
C MET A 1 -10.31 23.28 8.27
N TYR A 2 -10.86 22.82 7.15
CA TYR A 2 -10.80 21.42 6.71
C TYR A 2 -9.88 21.27 5.49
N HIS A 3 -9.24 20.12 5.39
CA HIS A 3 -8.48 19.71 4.21
C HIS A 3 -9.33 18.83 3.29
N HIS A 4 -8.91 18.67 2.04
CA HIS A 4 -9.58 17.77 1.11
C HIS A 4 -9.67 16.32 1.63
N SER A 5 -8.65 15.85 2.37
CA SER A 5 -8.68 14.53 3.01
C SER A 5 -9.80 14.38 4.04
N ASP A 6 -10.09 15.46 4.79
CA ASP A 6 -11.16 15.46 5.79
C ASP A 6 -12.54 15.42 5.10
N LEU A 7 -12.71 16.20 4.03
CA LEU A 7 -13.91 16.15 3.19
C LEU A 7 -14.09 14.75 2.55
N LYS A 8 -13.04 14.12 2.10
CA LYS A 8 -13.08 12.76 1.54
C LYS A 8 -13.56 11.75 2.58
N LYS A 9 -13.03 11.81 3.81
CA LYS A 9 -13.47 10.95 4.92
C LYS A 9 -14.93 11.20 5.27
N PHE A 10 -15.34 12.47 5.37
CA PHE A 10 -16.72 12.85 5.67
C PHE A 10 -17.70 12.33 4.62
N LEU A 11 -17.43 12.54 3.34
CA LEU A 11 -18.26 12.05 2.24
C LEU A 11 -18.32 10.52 2.14
N TYR A 12 -17.33 9.85 2.69
CA TYR A 12 -17.30 8.39 2.79
C TYR A 12 -18.12 7.90 3.97
N CYS A 13 -17.87 8.43 5.17
CA CYS A 13 -18.57 8.15 6.40
C CYS A 13 -18.40 9.31 7.40
N PRO A 14 -19.45 10.02 7.79
CA PRO A 14 -19.36 11.10 8.77
C PRO A 14 -18.75 10.65 10.11
N ARG A 15 -19.03 9.42 10.57
CA ARG A 15 -18.40 8.84 11.78
C ARG A 15 -16.88 8.69 11.62
N LEU A 16 -16.41 8.20 10.46
CA LEU A 16 -14.97 8.08 10.17
C LEU A 16 -14.28 9.46 10.23
N PHE A 17 -14.90 10.49 9.66
CA PHE A 17 -14.39 11.85 9.76
C PHE A 17 -14.33 12.30 11.23
N TRP A 18 -15.42 12.12 11.98
CA TRP A 18 -15.51 12.50 13.38
C TRP A 18 -14.42 11.81 14.25
N CYS A 19 -14.23 10.51 14.11
CA CYS A 19 -13.17 9.77 14.79
C CYS A 19 -11.77 10.29 14.40
N SER A 20 -11.52 10.40 13.10
CA SER A 20 -10.19 10.81 12.59
C SER A 20 -9.82 12.26 12.93
N SER A 21 -10.80 13.14 13.19
CA SER A 21 -10.52 14.54 13.58
C SER A 21 -10.04 14.66 15.03
N ARG A 22 -10.24 13.61 15.83
CA ARG A 22 -9.91 13.53 17.27
C ARG A 22 -8.72 12.64 17.60
N GLU A 23 -8.28 11.86 16.63
CA GLU A 23 -7.06 11.05 16.77
C GLU A 23 -5.81 11.91 16.54
N GLU A 24 -4.72 11.56 17.23
CA GLU A 24 -3.42 12.14 16.92
C GLU A 24 -3.03 11.81 15.50
N ARG A 25 -2.65 12.83 14.74
CA ARG A 25 -2.18 12.63 13.37
C ARG A 25 -0.78 12.01 13.42
N THR A 26 -0.71 10.70 13.18
CA THR A 26 0.57 10.06 12.92
C THR A 26 1.18 10.65 11.64
N PRO A 27 2.48 10.93 11.61
CA PRO A 27 3.16 11.34 10.39
C PRO A 27 2.92 10.30 9.29
N TYR A 28 2.47 10.77 8.12
CA TYR A 28 2.30 9.89 6.98
C TYR A 28 3.66 9.35 6.52
N GLN A 29 3.85 8.04 6.61
CA GLN A 29 5.02 7.38 6.06
C GLN A 29 4.80 7.21 4.56
N HIS A 30 5.68 7.82 3.77
CA HIS A 30 5.63 7.70 2.32
C HIS A 30 6.16 6.33 1.90
N PHE A 31 5.25 5.47 1.43
CA PHE A 31 5.63 4.17 0.85
C PHE A 31 6.55 4.34 -0.36
N ILE A 32 6.31 5.36 -1.18
CA ILE A 32 7.13 5.65 -2.37
C ILE A 32 8.12 6.75 -2.01
N ARG A 33 9.41 6.44 -2.13
CA ARG A 33 10.51 7.39 -1.94
C ARG A 33 10.60 8.35 -3.10
N MET A 34 10.89 9.60 -2.78
CA MET A 34 11.10 10.64 -3.75
C MET A 34 12.30 11.50 -3.33
N ASP A 35 13.47 11.21 -3.88
CA ASP A 35 14.73 11.86 -3.51
C ASP A 35 14.85 13.27 -4.11
N ALA A 36 14.08 13.58 -5.18
CA ALA A 36 14.03 14.90 -5.76
C ALA A 36 12.75 15.66 -5.35
N SER A 37 12.84 16.94 -5.16
CA SER A 37 11.68 17.80 -4.91
C SER A 37 10.75 17.82 -6.13
N MET A 38 9.49 17.38 -5.99
CA MET A 38 8.49 17.51 -7.07
C MET A 38 8.35 18.95 -7.58
N THR A 39 8.61 19.93 -6.74
CA THR A 39 8.59 21.34 -7.14
C THR A 39 9.72 21.66 -8.13
N GLU A 40 10.93 21.16 -7.87
CA GLU A 40 12.08 21.31 -8.77
C GLU A 40 11.83 20.56 -10.08
N CYS A 41 11.30 19.35 -9.99
CA CYS A 41 10.90 18.58 -11.17
C CYS A 41 9.85 19.30 -12.04
N LEU A 42 8.88 19.98 -11.42
CA LEU A 42 7.90 20.80 -12.15
C LEU A 42 8.54 22.00 -12.80
N ILE A 43 9.45 22.69 -12.09
CA ILE A 43 10.19 23.85 -12.64
C ILE A 43 10.95 23.43 -13.90
N GLU A 44 11.69 22.33 -13.82
CA GLU A 44 12.44 21.82 -14.96
C GLU A 44 11.52 21.36 -16.10
N LYS A 45 10.51 20.51 -15.78
CA LYS A 45 9.60 19.94 -16.78
C LYS A 45 8.78 20.97 -17.53
N LEU A 46 8.32 22.02 -16.85
CA LEU A 46 7.46 23.05 -17.43
C LEU A 46 8.26 24.29 -17.89
N GLY A 47 9.58 24.29 -17.70
CA GLY A 47 10.45 25.41 -18.06
C GLY A 47 10.11 26.71 -17.31
N ILE A 48 9.72 26.58 -16.04
CA ILE A 48 9.21 27.70 -15.23
C ILE A 48 10.33 28.66 -14.89
N LYS A 49 10.08 29.94 -15.10
CA LYS A 49 11.01 31.03 -14.77
C LYS A 49 10.39 31.93 -13.71
N GLU A 50 11.20 32.31 -12.73
CA GLU A 50 10.84 33.28 -11.66
C GLU A 50 9.47 33.02 -10.98
N PRO A 51 9.17 31.78 -10.54
CA PRO A 51 7.90 31.52 -9.89
C PRO A 51 7.82 32.11 -8.49
N TYR A 52 6.62 32.46 -8.07
CA TYR A 52 6.35 32.57 -6.64
C TYR A 52 6.18 31.16 -6.05
N ILE A 53 7.03 30.77 -5.11
CA ILE A 53 6.94 29.48 -4.41
C ILE A 53 6.40 29.73 -3.01
N ALA A 54 5.15 29.32 -2.77
CA ALA A 54 4.51 29.52 -1.48
C ALA A 54 5.19 28.69 -0.37
N ARG A 55 5.55 29.33 0.73
CA ARG A 55 6.13 28.68 1.92
C ARG A 55 5.09 27.88 2.68
N ARG A 56 5.54 26.99 3.57
CA ARG A 56 4.64 26.28 4.48
C ARG A 56 3.94 27.29 5.41
N GLY A 57 2.62 27.17 5.52
CA GLY A 57 1.82 28.06 6.39
C GLY A 57 1.50 29.43 5.80
N VAL A 58 1.79 29.66 4.48
CA VAL A 58 1.44 30.90 3.79
C VAL A 58 -0.05 31.26 3.95
N GLU A 59 -0.36 32.53 4.12
CA GLU A 59 -1.73 33.01 4.15
C GLU A 59 -2.30 33.16 2.72
N VAL A 60 -3.60 32.90 2.58
CA VAL A 60 -4.26 32.93 1.25
C VAL A 60 -4.12 34.29 0.57
N ASN A 61 -4.25 35.39 1.31
CA ASN A 61 -4.13 36.73 0.78
C ASN A 61 -2.74 37.03 0.19
N GLU A 62 -1.68 36.44 0.78
CA GLU A 62 -0.31 36.55 0.25
C GLU A 62 -0.20 35.86 -1.12
N VAL A 63 -0.83 34.67 -1.26
CA VAL A 63 -0.87 33.95 -2.54
C VAL A 63 -1.67 34.73 -3.58
N LEU A 64 -2.84 35.27 -3.22
CA LEU A 64 -3.67 36.07 -4.12
C LEU A 64 -2.98 37.34 -4.56
N THR A 65 -2.17 37.96 -3.69
CA THR A 65 -1.34 39.12 -4.05
C THR A 65 -0.23 38.71 -5.02
N ALA A 66 0.47 37.60 -4.74
CA ALA A 66 1.52 37.09 -5.62
C ALA A 66 1.01 36.76 -7.04
N MET A 67 -0.26 36.35 -7.18
CA MET A 67 -0.90 36.11 -8.48
C MET A 67 -1.03 37.38 -9.36
N GLN A 68 -0.91 38.56 -8.79
CA GLN A 68 -0.94 39.79 -9.57
C GLN A 68 0.41 40.03 -10.28
N ASP A 69 1.51 39.68 -9.60
CA ASP A 69 2.87 40.03 -9.98
C ASP A 69 3.64 38.88 -10.67
N HIS A 70 3.19 37.62 -10.47
CA HIS A 70 3.88 36.44 -11.00
C HIS A 70 3.02 35.66 -12.01
N GLU A 71 3.68 35.14 -13.05
CA GLU A 71 3.05 34.29 -14.04
C GLU A 71 2.85 32.85 -13.50
N TRP A 72 3.74 32.41 -12.62
CA TRP A 72 3.70 31.08 -12.02
C TRP A 72 3.60 31.15 -10.51
N ILE A 73 2.63 30.42 -9.96
CA ILE A 73 2.51 30.20 -8.52
C ILE A 73 2.68 28.71 -8.25
N LEU A 74 3.66 28.35 -7.44
CA LEU A 74 3.92 26.98 -7.01
C LEU A 74 3.54 26.78 -5.54
N LYS A 75 3.04 25.60 -5.20
CA LYS A 75 2.56 25.25 -3.85
C LYS A 75 1.48 26.19 -3.30
N GLY A 76 0.75 26.88 -4.19
CA GLY A 76 -0.27 27.86 -3.82
C GLY A 76 -1.34 27.26 -2.90
N ARG A 77 -1.63 27.97 -1.81
CA ARG A 77 -2.67 27.63 -0.86
C ARG A 77 -3.91 28.49 -1.13
N PHE A 78 -5.06 27.86 -1.23
CA PHE A 78 -6.34 28.52 -1.46
C PHE A 78 -7.39 28.00 -0.48
N GLU A 79 -8.33 28.88 -0.08
CA GLU A 79 -9.35 28.54 0.89
C GLU A 79 -10.67 29.22 0.51
N ALA A 80 -11.76 28.44 0.53
CA ALA A 80 -13.11 28.95 0.37
C ALA A 80 -14.08 28.14 1.23
N ALA A 81 -15.04 28.81 1.85
CA ALA A 81 -16.10 28.20 2.67
C ALA A 81 -15.59 27.16 3.70
N GLY A 82 -14.42 27.40 4.29
CA GLY A 82 -13.81 26.50 5.28
C GLY A 82 -13.03 25.34 4.72
N LEU A 83 -12.96 25.15 3.39
CA LEU A 83 -12.15 24.14 2.72
C LEU A 83 -10.83 24.71 2.23
N ARG A 84 -9.73 24.08 2.64
CA ARG A 84 -8.37 24.42 2.24
C ARG A 84 -7.86 23.43 1.20
N ILE A 85 -7.28 23.97 0.13
CA ILE A 85 -6.58 23.20 -0.89
C ILE A 85 -5.15 23.73 -1.07
N LYS A 86 -4.30 22.89 -1.68
CA LYS A 86 -2.97 23.26 -2.12
C LYS A 86 -2.79 22.78 -3.56
N LEU A 87 -2.41 23.70 -4.45
CA LEU A 87 -2.13 23.38 -5.84
C LEU A 87 -0.63 23.26 -6.07
N PRO A 88 -0.17 22.23 -6.77
CA PRO A 88 1.24 22.06 -7.13
C PRO A 88 1.76 23.24 -7.95
N ALA A 89 1.05 23.61 -9.03
CA ALA A 89 1.38 24.78 -9.84
C ALA A 89 0.14 25.35 -10.54
N ILE A 90 0.14 26.68 -10.74
CA ILE A 90 -0.79 27.37 -11.63
C ILE A 90 -0.02 28.40 -12.48
N HIS A 91 -0.47 28.58 -13.72
CA HIS A 91 0.15 29.45 -14.72
C HIS A 91 -0.85 30.46 -15.27
N LYS A 92 -0.45 31.74 -15.28
CA LYS A 92 -1.26 32.84 -15.81
C LYS A 92 -1.30 32.79 -17.33
N THR A 93 -2.49 32.88 -17.90
CA THR A 93 -2.73 32.93 -19.33
C THR A 93 -3.56 34.20 -19.65
N PRO A 94 -3.68 34.59 -20.92
CA PRO A 94 -4.49 35.78 -21.27
C PRO A 94 -5.95 35.69 -20.80
N ASP A 95 -6.51 34.48 -20.76
CA ASP A 95 -7.93 34.25 -20.48
C ASP A 95 -8.19 33.69 -19.05
N GLY A 96 -7.16 33.65 -18.19
CA GLY A 96 -7.28 33.11 -16.82
C GLY A 96 -6.05 32.31 -16.39
N TRP A 97 -6.26 31.16 -15.72
CA TRP A 97 -5.19 30.35 -15.15
C TRP A 97 -5.28 28.91 -15.63
N ASP A 98 -4.19 28.35 -16.10
CA ASP A 98 -4.02 26.90 -16.28
C ASP A 98 -3.57 26.29 -14.96
N VAL A 99 -4.13 25.12 -14.63
CA VAL A 99 -3.88 24.42 -13.37
C VAL A 99 -3.15 23.11 -13.64
N TYR A 100 -2.03 22.91 -12.93
CA TYR A 100 -1.20 21.72 -13.03
C TYR A 100 -1.27 20.93 -11.72
N PHE A 101 -1.79 19.71 -11.79
CA PHE A 101 -1.72 18.74 -10.71
C PHE A 101 -0.56 17.79 -10.90
N THR A 102 -0.09 17.19 -9.82
CA THR A 102 0.86 16.08 -9.86
C THR A 102 0.13 14.77 -9.57
N TYR A 103 0.53 13.71 -10.24
CA TYR A 103 0.01 12.37 -10.03
C TYR A 103 1.16 11.41 -9.79
N MET A 104 1.18 10.80 -8.58
CA MET A 104 2.18 9.82 -8.17
C MET A 104 1.85 8.46 -8.78
N GLY A 105 1.99 8.34 -10.09
CA GLY A 105 1.72 7.14 -10.86
C GLY A 105 1.99 7.33 -12.34
N LEU A 106 1.83 6.26 -13.11
CA LEU A 106 2.18 6.21 -14.53
C LEU A 106 1.08 6.75 -15.46
N LEU A 107 -0.18 6.52 -15.11
CA LEU A 107 -1.33 6.88 -15.96
C LEU A 107 -2.44 7.49 -15.11
N PRO A 108 -2.74 8.79 -15.25
CA PRO A 108 -3.84 9.45 -14.54
C PRO A 108 -5.18 8.79 -14.87
N LYS A 109 -5.91 8.35 -13.84
CA LYS A 109 -7.22 7.70 -13.97
C LYS A 109 -8.34 8.66 -13.58
N ALA A 110 -9.53 8.45 -14.15
CA ALA A 110 -10.71 9.26 -13.84
C ALA A 110 -11.33 8.98 -12.46
N ASP A 111 -10.83 7.99 -11.72
CA ASP A 111 -11.34 7.61 -10.39
C ASP A 111 -11.19 8.78 -9.39
N ASP A 112 -10.15 9.58 -9.55
CA ASP A 112 -9.86 10.76 -8.71
C ASP A 112 -10.50 12.07 -9.21
N VAL A 113 -11.38 12.02 -10.19
CA VAL A 113 -11.97 13.24 -10.80
C VAL A 113 -12.60 14.17 -9.76
N ARG A 114 -13.18 13.64 -8.67
CA ARG A 114 -13.72 14.45 -7.57
C ARG A 114 -12.66 15.26 -6.84
N TYR A 115 -11.46 14.70 -6.69
CA TYR A 115 -10.34 15.41 -6.08
C TYR A 115 -10.06 16.70 -6.84
N TYR A 116 -9.90 16.60 -8.15
CA TYR A 116 -9.65 17.76 -9.00
C TYR A 116 -10.83 18.74 -9.03
N ALA A 117 -12.06 18.22 -9.14
CA ALA A 117 -13.27 19.03 -9.15
C ALA A 117 -13.45 19.85 -7.86
N ASN A 118 -13.13 19.30 -6.70
CA ASN A 118 -13.19 20.00 -5.42
C ASN A 118 -12.16 21.12 -5.34
N HIS A 119 -10.96 20.92 -5.90
CA HIS A 119 -9.94 21.99 -6.00
C HIS A 119 -10.40 23.13 -6.93
N MET A 120 -10.96 22.77 -8.09
CA MET A 120 -11.48 23.75 -9.03
C MET A 120 -12.68 24.54 -8.47
N TRP A 121 -13.51 23.88 -7.65
CA TRP A 121 -14.60 24.55 -6.95
C TRP A 121 -14.08 25.64 -6.01
N VAL A 122 -13.02 25.39 -5.23
CA VAL A 122 -12.41 26.39 -4.33
C VAL A 122 -11.89 27.61 -5.14
N LEU A 123 -11.21 27.38 -6.27
CA LEU A 123 -10.74 28.48 -7.12
C LEU A 123 -11.91 29.32 -7.67
N ARG A 124 -12.98 28.66 -8.10
CA ARG A 124 -14.19 29.34 -8.59
C ARG A 124 -14.83 30.21 -7.51
N GLU A 125 -14.96 29.72 -6.26
CA GLU A 125 -15.52 30.49 -5.14
C GLU A 125 -14.63 31.72 -4.79
N LEU A 126 -13.35 31.68 -5.08
CA LEU A 126 -12.42 32.82 -4.97
C LEU A 126 -12.47 33.76 -6.18
N GLY A 127 -13.32 33.48 -7.18
CA GLY A 127 -13.38 34.28 -8.41
C GLY A 127 -12.21 34.09 -9.35
N ILE A 128 -11.38 33.06 -9.15
CA ILE A 128 -10.23 32.75 -10.00
C ILE A 128 -10.74 32.01 -11.25
N GLN A 129 -10.66 32.67 -12.41
CA GLN A 129 -10.99 32.06 -13.68
C GLN A 129 -9.91 31.05 -14.08
N THR A 130 -10.32 29.82 -14.36
CA THR A 130 -9.43 28.74 -14.77
C THR A 130 -9.75 28.27 -16.19
N ASN A 131 -8.73 27.95 -16.97
CA ASN A 131 -8.86 27.52 -18.37
C ASN A 131 -8.66 26.02 -18.49
N ASN A 132 -7.41 25.58 -18.56
CA ASN A 132 -7.08 24.18 -18.74
C ASN A 132 -6.59 23.54 -17.44
N ILE A 133 -6.80 22.24 -17.34
CA ILE A 133 -6.30 21.41 -16.23
C ILE A 133 -5.38 20.37 -16.84
N TYR A 134 -4.16 20.32 -16.33
CA TYR A 134 -3.13 19.37 -16.70
C TYR A 134 -2.74 18.51 -15.52
N ILE A 135 -2.31 17.29 -15.81
CA ILE A 135 -1.73 16.39 -14.80
C ILE A 135 -0.30 16.04 -15.23
N VAL A 136 0.65 16.35 -14.37
CA VAL A 136 2.06 15.93 -14.52
C VAL A 136 2.21 14.57 -13.83
N HIS A 137 2.66 13.58 -14.58
CA HIS A 137 2.78 12.18 -14.13
C HIS A 137 4.04 11.54 -14.69
N PHE A 138 4.37 10.34 -14.21
CA PHE A 138 5.58 9.64 -14.63
C PHE A 138 5.40 8.90 -15.96
N ASN A 139 6.46 8.86 -16.76
CA ASN A 139 6.52 8.18 -18.05
C ASN A 139 6.88 6.70 -17.86
N SER A 140 5.95 5.80 -18.17
CA SER A 140 6.17 4.35 -18.06
C SER A 140 7.26 3.81 -19.01
N HIS A 141 7.60 4.57 -20.04
CA HIS A 141 8.62 4.19 -21.02
C HIS A 141 10.00 4.79 -20.72
N TYR A 142 10.10 5.63 -19.69
CA TYR A 142 11.39 6.18 -19.28
C TYR A 142 12.22 5.11 -18.59
N SER A 143 13.45 4.95 -19.05
CA SER A 143 14.50 4.20 -18.36
C SER A 143 15.67 5.16 -18.09
N ARG A 144 16.13 5.22 -16.84
CA ARG A 144 17.22 6.09 -16.44
C ARG A 144 18.53 5.63 -17.10
N GLY A 145 19.19 6.57 -17.78
CA GLY A 145 20.57 6.42 -18.21
C GLY A 145 21.57 6.73 -17.07
N GLU A 146 22.79 7.10 -17.41
CA GLU A 146 23.79 7.53 -16.42
C GLU A 146 23.34 8.79 -15.65
N GLN A 147 22.66 9.70 -16.35
CA GLN A 147 22.11 10.91 -15.76
C GLN A 147 20.59 10.89 -15.78
N LEU A 148 19.98 11.46 -14.74
CA LEU A 148 18.54 11.65 -14.67
C LEU A 148 18.12 12.73 -15.67
N ASN A 149 17.10 12.43 -16.49
CA ASN A 149 16.45 13.38 -17.38
C ASN A 149 14.99 13.55 -16.97
N ILE A 150 14.69 14.62 -16.23
CA ILE A 150 13.34 14.92 -15.74
C ILE A 150 12.38 15.18 -16.92
N ASN A 151 12.85 15.77 -18.01
CA ASN A 151 12.01 16.05 -19.17
C ASN A 151 11.47 14.79 -19.86
N ASP A 152 12.23 13.71 -19.83
CA ASP A 152 11.81 12.41 -20.35
C ASP A 152 11.09 11.56 -19.27
N CYS A 153 11.46 11.73 -18.01
CA CYS A 153 10.89 11.01 -16.87
C CYS A 153 9.44 11.41 -16.58
N LEU A 154 9.08 12.67 -16.80
CA LEU A 154 7.74 13.19 -16.57
C LEU A 154 7.01 13.51 -17.87
N LEU A 155 5.69 13.32 -17.86
CA LEU A 155 4.76 13.70 -18.93
C LEU A 155 3.73 14.70 -18.42
N VAL A 156 3.25 15.56 -19.31
CA VAL A 156 2.12 16.46 -19.06
C VAL A 156 0.94 15.99 -19.89
N SER A 157 -0.15 15.65 -19.23
CA SER A 157 -1.35 15.13 -19.90
C SER A 157 -2.55 16.03 -19.68
N ASP A 158 -3.35 16.20 -20.73
CA ASP A 158 -4.68 16.82 -20.72
C ASP A 158 -5.82 15.79 -20.66
N SER A 159 -5.47 14.52 -20.60
CA SER A 159 -6.40 13.40 -20.70
C SER A 159 -6.21 12.37 -19.59
N PHE A 160 -7.34 11.79 -19.12
CA PHE A 160 -7.34 10.58 -18.32
C PHE A 160 -7.17 9.34 -19.20
N TYR A 161 -6.68 8.24 -18.60
CA TYR A 161 -6.40 6.99 -19.28
C TYR A 161 -7.20 5.83 -18.67
N LYS A 162 -7.51 4.83 -19.51
CA LYS A 162 -7.97 3.52 -19.05
C LYS A 162 -6.80 2.62 -18.71
N THR A 163 -7.07 1.55 -17.97
CA THR A 163 -6.13 0.44 -17.81
C THR A 163 -5.66 -0.03 -19.21
N GLY A 164 -4.34 -0.11 -19.41
CA GLY A 164 -3.74 -0.42 -20.71
C GLY A 164 -3.35 0.81 -21.55
N GLY A 165 -3.40 2.04 -20.97
CA GLY A 165 -2.80 3.24 -21.57
C GLY A 165 -3.62 3.94 -22.64
N LYS A 166 -4.83 3.49 -22.95
CA LYS A 166 -5.70 4.17 -23.91
C LYS A 166 -6.27 5.45 -23.32
N GLN A 167 -6.14 6.58 -24.03
CA GLN A 167 -6.82 7.82 -23.68
C GLN A 167 -8.33 7.61 -23.53
N TYR A 168 -8.90 8.19 -22.49
CA TYR A 168 -10.32 8.00 -22.15
C TYR A 168 -11.12 9.29 -22.31
N ALA A 169 -10.70 10.39 -21.65
CA ALA A 169 -11.44 11.63 -21.62
C ALA A 169 -10.51 12.81 -21.32
N ASN A 170 -10.83 13.99 -21.88
CA ASN A 170 -10.16 15.23 -21.53
C ASN A 170 -10.41 15.58 -20.05
N ILE A 171 -9.35 15.96 -19.34
CA ILE A 171 -9.35 16.26 -17.90
C ILE A 171 -10.24 17.45 -17.59
N THR A 172 -9.99 18.60 -18.26
CA THR A 172 -10.73 19.84 -18.02
C THR A 172 -12.23 19.63 -18.15
N LYS A 173 -12.67 18.98 -19.25
CA LYS A 173 -14.08 18.67 -19.47
C LYS A 173 -14.67 17.81 -18.36
N LYS A 174 -13.99 16.70 -18.01
CA LYS A 174 -14.47 15.76 -16.99
C LYS A 174 -14.53 16.37 -15.60
N VAL A 175 -13.54 17.16 -15.24
CA VAL A 175 -13.47 17.85 -13.96
C VAL A 175 -14.58 18.89 -13.85
N THR A 176 -14.78 19.70 -14.92
CA THR A 176 -15.85 20.72 -14.98
C THR A 176 -17.24 20.07 -14.87
N GLU A 177 -17.51 18.99 -15.62
CA GLU A 177 -18.76 18.22 -15.54
C GLU A 177 -19.04 17.65 -14.14
N ARG A 178 -17.99 17.37 -13.35
CA ARG A 178 -18.10 16.77 -12.02
C ARG A 178 -18.12 17.78 -10.88
N MET A 179 -17.84 19.05 -11.18
CA MET A 179 -17.84 20.12 -10.18
C MET A 179 -19.24 20.32 -9.60
N SER A 180 -19.36 20.32 -8.29
CA SER A 180 -20.60 20.51 -7.56
C SER A 180 -20.43 21.57 -6.48
N ASN A 181 -21.54 22.12 -5.99
CA ASN A 181 -21.52 23.01 -4.83
C ASN A 181 -21.18 22.20 -3.58
N LEU A 182 -20.10 22.57 -2.87
CA LEU A 182 -19.64 21.91 -1.66
C LEU A 182 -20.18 22.54 -0.37
N ILE A 183 -20.82 23.71 -0.42
CA ILE A 183 -21.31 24.41 0.78
C ILE A 183 -22.21 23.52 1.64
N PRO A 184 -23.20 22.78 1.11
CA PRO A 184 -24.03 21.92 1.94
C PRO A 184 -23.22 20.86 2.71
N SER A 185 -22.29 20.18 2.02
CA SER A 185 -21.45 19.15 2.64
C SER A 185 -20.49 19.75 3.67
N LEU A 186 -19.91 20.92 3.40
CA LEU A 186 -19.00 21.59 4.34
C LEU A 186 -19.75 22.10 5.59
N THR A 187 -20.98 22.59 5.43
CA THR A 187 -21.85 23.00 6.55
C THR A 187 -22.21 21.80 7.44
N GLU A 188 -22.62 20.68 6.81
CA GLU A 188 -22.93 19.47 7.55
C GLU A 188 -21.70 18.89 8.24
N MET A 189 -20.55 18.91 7.58
CA MET A 189 -19.26 18.49 8.14
C MET A 189 -18.89 19.31 9.38
N ALA A 190 -19.11 20.64 9.36
CA ALA A 190 -18.90 21.50 10.52
C ALA A 190 -19.84 21.13 11.67
N ASN A 191 -21.12 20.90 11.37
CA ASN A 191 -22.10 20.47 12.38
C ASN A 191 -21.73 19.11 13.02
N VAL A 192 -21.15 18.19 12.24
CA VAL A 192 -20.65 16.89 12.76
C VAL A 192 -19.42 17.07 13.63
N ASP A 193 -18.49 17.95 13.22
CA ASP A 193 -17.25 18.21 13.97
C ASP A 193 -17.50 18.85 15.34
N GLU A 194 -18.55 19.65 15.48
CA GLU A 194 -18.93 20.30 16.75
C GLU A 194 -19.59 19.36 17.77
N ARG A 195 -20.00 18.15 17.37
CA ARG A 195 -20.67 17.21 18.28
C ARG A 195 -19.68 16.57 19.25
N GLU A 196 -20.12 16.34 20.48
CA GLU A 196 -19.36 15.60 21.47
C GLU A 196 -19.20 14.11 21.10
N ASP A 197 -20.22 13.54 20.45
CA ASP A 197 -20.20 12.20 19.89
C ASP A 197 -21.02 12.15 18.59
N TYR A 198 -20.66 11.20 17.71
CA TYR A 198 -21.39 10.95 16.46
C TYR A 198 -21.58 9.44 16.24
N PRO A 199 -22.43 8.77 17.04
CA PRO A 199 -22.72 7.36 16.85
C PRO A 199 -23.48 7.14 15.55
N ILE A 200 -23.20 6.00 14.91
CA ILE A 200 -23.97 5.49 13.78
C ILE A 200 -24.42 4.06 14.08
N THR A 201 -25.52 3.66 13.49
CA THR A 201 -25.95 2.25 13.54
C THR A 201 -25.19 1.40 12.53
N LEU A 202 -25.22 0.10 12.71
CA LEU A 202 -24.61 -0.84 11.77
C LEU A 202 -25.22 -0.71 10.35
N ALA A 203 -26.54 -0.43 10.26
CA ALA A 203 -27.25 -0.20 9.00
C ALA A 203 -26.81 1.09 8.28
N GLU A 204 -26.36 2.11 9.00
CA GLU A 204 -25.84 3.36 8.45
C GLU A 204 -24.37 3.26 8.04
N CYS A 205 -23.65 2.22 8.47
CA CYS A 205 -22.27 2.02 8.11
C CYS A 205 -22.12 1.66 6.63
N PRO A 206 -21.46 2.49 5.81
CA PRO A 206 -21.35 2.23 4.37
C PRO A 206 -20.44 1.05 4.05
N HIS A 207 -19.60 0.62 5.00
CA HIS A 207 -18.57 -0.41 4.76
C HIS A 207 -18.28 -1.26 5.97
N THR A 208 -18.27 -2.55 5.73
CA THR A 208 -18.15 -3.57 6.75
C THR A 208 -16.75 -4.19 6.89
N THR A 209 -15.81 -3.96 5.96
CA THR A 209 -14.62 -4.82 5.90
C THR A 209 -13.28 -4.11 5.74
N ARG A 210 -13.25 -2.82 5.49
CA ARG A 210 -12.00 -2.07 5.16
C ARG A 210 -11.87 -0.73 5.88
N CYS A 211 -12.63 -0.55 6.95
CA CYS A 211 -12.54 0.65 7.76
C CYS A 211 -11.86 0.28 9.07
N ASP A 212 -10.73 0.91 9.38
CA ASP A 212 -9.96 0.68 10.61
C ASP A 212 -10.76 1.00 11.89
N HIS A 213 -11.86 1.74 11.76
CA HIS A 213 -12.75 2.05 12.86
C HIS A 213 -13.98 1.11 12.96
N TYR A 214 -14.16 0.17 12.04
CA TYR A 214 -15.36 -0.67 12.01
C TYR A 214 -15.59 -1.42 13.32
N THR A 215 -14.57 -2.09 13.82
CA THR A 215 -14.65 -2.84 15.08
C THR A 215 -14.90 -1.88 16.25
N LYS A 216 -14.14 -0.82 16.35
CA LYS A 216 -14.28 0.22 17.40
C LYS A 216 -15.64 0.93 17.40
N CYS A 217 -16.32 1.03 16.25
CA CYS A 217 -17.63 1.69 16.17
C CYS A 217 -18.76 0.83 16.75
N PHE A 218 -18.66 -0.50 16.69
CA PHE A 218 -19.78 -1.39 16.95
C PHE A 218 -19.50 -2.49 17.96
N PHE A 219 -18.22 -2.71 18.31
CA PHE A 219 -17.78 -3.81 19.16
C PHE A 219 -16.70 -3.35 20.13
N ASP A 220 -16.61 -4.02 21.26
CA ASP A 220 -15.42 -3.99 22.09
C ASP A 220 -14.45 -5.07 21.58
N GLU A 221 -13.33 -4.64 20.99
CA GLU A 221 -12.35 -5.55 20.39
C GLU A 221 -11.75 -6.52 21.42
N ASP A 222 -11.58 -6.06 22.67
CA ASP A 222 -11.00 -6.86 23.73
C ASP A 222 -11.98 -7.95 24.22
N GLU A 223 -13.27 -7.72 24.06
CA GLU A 223 -14.33 -8.66 24.43
C GLU A 223 -14.77 -9.60 23.28
N LEU A 224 -14.33 -9.34 22.03
CA LEU A 224 -14.71 -10.17 20.89
C LEU A 224 -14.06 -11.58 21.01
N PRO A 225 -14.89 -12.65 21.07
CA PRO A 225 -14.35 -14.00 21.08
C PRO A 225 -13.67 -14.34 19.76
N VAL A 226 -12.67 -15.23 19.78
CA VAL A 226 -11.87 -15.62 18.60
C VAL A 226 -12.71 -16.15 17.44
N ASN A 227 -13.88 -16.69 17.72
CA ASN A 227 -14.84 -17.24 16.76
C ASN A 227 -16.00 -16.27 16.46
N SER A 228 -15.83 -14.98 16.71
CA SER A 228 -16.88 -13.99 16.40
C SER A 228 -17.19 -13.95 14.90
N ILE A 229 -18.48 -13.79 14.55
CA ILE A 229 -18.94 -13.58 13.17
C ILE A 229 -18.32 -12.34 12.52
N VAL A 230 -17.88 -11.38 13.31
CA VAL A 230 -17.18 -10.16 12.84
C VAL A 230 -15.94 -10.52 12.02
N TYR A 231 -15.30 -11.62 12.29
CA TYR A 231 -14.12 -12.11 11.59
C TYR A 231 -14.40 -12.90 10.30
N LEU A 232 -15.69 -13.08 9.93
CA LEU A 232 -16.04 -13.71 8.65
C LEU A 232 -15.54 -12.83 7.49
N THR A 233 -14.55 -13.30 6.74
CA THR A 233 -13.86 -12.51 5.70
C THR A 233 -14.63 -12.51 4.40
N GLN A 234 -14.46 -11.43 3.61
CA GLN A 234 -14.98 -11.29 2.24
C GLN A 234 -16.49 -11.55 2.09
N SER A 235 -17.28 -11.37 3.17
CA SER A 235 -18.72 -11.61 3.15
C SER A 235 -19.53 -10.32 3.01
N ALA A 236 -20.29 -10.19 1.94
CA ALA A 236 -21.29 -9.14 1.77
C ALA A 236 -22.54 -9.38 2.67
N ASN A 237 -22.74 -10.60 3.15
CA ASN A 237 -23.86 -10.96 4.02
C ASN A 237 -23.54 -10.81 5.52
N ARG A 238 -22.28 -10.62 5.90
CA ARG A 238 -21.87 -10.56 7.31
C ARG A 238 -22.66 -9.54 8.13
N GLN A 239 -22.83 -8.34 7.61
CA GLN A 239 -23.61 -7.29 8.29
C GLN A 239 -25.05 -7.73 8.54
N ARG A 240 -25.69 -8.33 7.53
CA ARG A 240 -27.08 -8.85 7.65
C ARG A 240 -27.17 -9.95 8.68
N MET A 241 -26.17 -10.85 8.76
CA MET A 241 -26.10 -11.89 9.78
C MET A 241 -25.99 -11.29 11.19
N ILE A 242 -25.13 -10.28 11.37
CA ILE A 242 -24.98 -9.56 12.65
C ILE A 242 -26.29 -8.89 13.05
N GLU A 243 -26.96 -8.20 12.14
CA GLU A 243 -28.28 -7.59 12.38
C GLU A 243 -29.36 -8.62 12.71
N ALA A 244 -29.26 -9.82 12.16
CA ALA A 244 -30.15 -10.93 12.48
C ALA A 244 -29.79 -11.62 13.81
N GLY A 245 -28.77 -11.15 14.54
CA GLY A 245 -28.39 -11.63 15.86
C GLY A 245 -27.37 -12.77 15.86
N VAL A 246 -26.77 -13.13 14.70
CA VAL A 246 -25.69 -14.10 14.61
C VAL A 246 -24.44 -13.51 15.29
N LYS A 247 -23.87 -14.22 16.26
CA LYS A 247 -22.73 -13.79 17.07
C LYS A 247 -21.45 -14.55 16.76
N TYR A 248 -21.57 -15.82 16.45
CA TYR A 248 -20.44 -16.73 16.27
C TYR A 248 -20.40 -17.32 14.86
N LEU A 249 -19.20 -17.71 14.40
CA LEU A 249 -19.01 -18.29 13.08
C LEU A 249 -19.84 -19.58 12.88
N HIS A 250 -19.93 -20.45 13.88
CA HIS A 250 -20.70 -21.72 13.78
C HIS A 250 -22.21 -21.50 13.59
N GLU A 251 -22.76 -20.36 14.01
CA GLU A 251 -24.17 -20.01 13.85
C GLU A 251 -24.48 -19.53 12.43
N ALA A 252 -23.49 -19.13 11.64
CA ALA A 252 -23.72 -18.63 10.30
C ALA A 252 -24.38 -19.67 9.40
N PRO A 253 -25.52 -19.33 8.74
CA PRO A 253 -26.15 -20.23 7.79
C PRO A 253 -25.27 -20.47 6.57
N LEU A 254 -25.01 -21.73 6.22
CA LEU A 254 -24.17 -22.07 5.05
C LEU A 254 -24.78 -21.59 3.73
N GLU A 255 -26.11 -21.43 3.67
CA GLU A 255 -26.84 -20.89 2.52
C GLU A 255 -26.52 -19.41 2.25
N GLN A 256 -26.01 -18.70 3.25
CA GLN A 256 -25.58 -17.29 3.14
C GLN A 256 -24.08 -17.12 2.84
N VAL A 257 -23.35 -18.24 2.74
CA VAL A 257 -21.96 -18.25 2.30
C VAL A 257 -21.92 -18.01 0.78
N GLU A 258 -21.16 -17.02 0.35
CA GLU A 258 -21.17 -16.58 -1.06
C GLU A 258 -20.29 -17.44 -1.97
N GLY A 259 -20.25 -18.74 -1.73
CA GLY A 259 -19.47 -19.70 -2.52
C GLY A 259 -17.96 -19.61 -2.33
N THR A 260 -17.49 -18.82 -1.39
CA THR A 260 -16.05 -18.70 -1.09
C THR A 260 -15.64 -19.79 -0.11
N ARG A 261 -14.62 -20.56 -0.49
CA ARG A 261 -14.10 -21.65 0.33
C ARG A 261 -13.61 -21.17 1.70
N ILE A 262 -13.02 -19.95 1.77
CA ILE A 262 -12.51 -19.42 3.03
C ILE A 262 -13.62 -19.19 4.06
N GLN A 263 -14.79 -18.69 3.67
CA GLN A 263 -15.91 -18.51 4.58
C GLN A 263 -16.41 -19.85 5.11
N PHE A 264 -16.50 -20.86 4.23
CA PHE A 264 -16.81 -22.23 4.63
C PHE A 264 -15.79 -22.76 5.65
N ALA A 265 -14.49 -22.58 5.39
CA ALA A 265 -13.44 -23.02 6.29
C ALA A 265 -13.52 -22.34 7.66
N GLN A 266 -13.85 -21.04 7.70
CA GLN A 266 -14.04 -20.29 8.94
C GLN A 266 -15.19 -20.83 9.78
N ILE A 267 -16.34 -21.06 9.15
CA ILE A 267 -17.52 -21.63 9.82
C ILE A 267 -17.26 -23.06 10.30
N MET A 268 -16.63 -23.87 9.46
CA MET A 268 -16.31 -25.27 9.81
C MET A 268 -15.25 -25.35 10.89
N ALA A 269 -14.25 -24.46 10.91
CA ALA A 269 -13.27 -24.42 11.98
C ALA A 269 -13.95 -24.28 13.36
N ASP A 270 -14.88 -23.34 13.48
CA ASP A 270 -15.62 -23.13 14.73
C ASP A 270 -16.51 -24.34 15.08
N ARG A 271 -17.21 -24.95 14.10
CA ARG A 271 -18.03 -26.16 14.30
C ARG A 271 -17.22 -27.39 14.69
N LEU A 272 -15.94 -27.45 14.30
CA LEU A 272 -15.04 -28.56 14.56
C LEU A 272 -14.15 -28.37 15.81
N GLY A 273 -14.40 -27.30 16.59
CA GLY A 273 -13.67 -27.05 17.83
C GLY A 273 -12.42 -26.20 17.67
N GLY A 274 -12.34 -25.40 16.60
CA GLY A 274 -11.35 -24.33 16.43
C GLY A 274 -10.47 -24.46 15.20
N LEU A 275 -10.31 -25.66 14.63
CA LEU A 275 -9.46 -25.91 13.46
C LEU A 275 -10.22 -26.61 12.33
N PHE A 276 -10.19 -26.04 11.14
CA PHE A 276 -10.52 -26.72 9.89
C PHE A 276 -9.24 -27.05 9.12
N PHE A 277 -9.06 -28.34 8.77
CA PHE A 277 -7.91 -28.81 8.01
C PHE A 277 -8.37 -29.80 6.95
N ASP A 278 -8.36 -29.40 5.67
CA ASP A 278 -8.72 -30.26 4.56
C ASP A 278 -7.53 -31.15 4.15
N LYS A 279 -7.41 -32.32 4.75
CA LYS A 279 -6.31 -33.28 4.47
C LYS A 279 -6.20 -33.63 2.98
N HIS A 280 -7.30 -33.71 2.24
CA HIS A 280 -7.25 -34.07 0.81
C HIS A 280 -6.71 -32.93 -0.04
N ALA A 281 -7.15 -31.72 0.21
CA ALA A 281 -6.66 -30.55 -0.50
C ALA A 281 -5.19 -30.24 -0.15
N ILE A 282 -4.80 -30.42 1.12
CA ILE A 282 -3.41 -30.27 1.55
C ILE A 282 -2.52 -31.35 0.93
N ARG A 283 -2.98 -32.61 0.83
CA ARG A 283 -2.24 -33.65 0.10
C ARG A 283 -1.95 -33.24 -1.34
N TYR A 284 -2.95 -32.69 -2.02
CA TYR A 284 -2.77 -32.20 -3.39
C TYR A 284 -1.75 -31.05 -3.43
N TRP A 285 -1.86 -30.08 -2.51
CA TRP A 285 -0.92 -28.97 -2.43
C TRP A 285 0.52 -29.45 -2.15
N LEU A 286 0.69 -30.36 -1.20
CA LEU A 286 1.99 -30.98 -0.90
C LEU A 286 2.56 -31.77 -2.10
N SER A 287 1.71 -32.37 -2.95
CA SER A 287 2.17 -33.09 -4.14
C SER A 287 2.78 -32.19 -5.22
N GLN A 288 2.59 -30.85 -5.13
CA GLN A 288 3.23 -29.89 -6.03
C GLN A 288 4.64 -29.48 -5.56
N ILE A 289 5.03 -29.86 -4.34
CA ILE A 289 6.36 -29.60 -3.81
C ILE A 289 7.37 -30.47 -4.54
N LYS A 290 8.37 -29.85 -5.15
CA LYS A 290 9.46 -30.53 -5.85
C LYS A 290 10.38 -31.24 -4.85
N ALA A 291 10.88 -32.38 -5.21
CA ALA A 291 11.87 -33.10 -4.41
C ALA A 291 13.17 -32.29 -4.27
N GLY A 292 13.84 -32.40 -3.13
CA GLY A 292 15.06 -31.69 -2.82
C GLY A 292 14.92 -30.76 -1.60
N PRO A 293 15.86 -29.86 -1.39
CA PRO A 293 15.82 -28.87 -0.33
C PRO A 293 14.58 -27.97 -0.42
N ILE A 294 14.07 -27.53 0.71
CA ILE A 294 12.98 -26.56 0.79
C ILE A 294 13.57 -25.23 1.26
N SER A 295 13.43 -24.21 0.45
CA SER A 295 13.89 -22.86 0.73
C SER A 295 12.72 -21.96 1.12
N PHE A 296 12.91 -21.10 2.13
CA PHE A 296 11.97 -20.10 2.57
C PHE A 296 12.63 -18.74 2.37
N LEU A 297 12.07 -17.92 1.50
CA LEU A 297 12.69 -16.70 0.99
C LEU A 297 11.78 -15.50 1.27
N ASP A 298 12.37 -14.41 1.70
CA ASP A 298 11.71 -13.12 1.92
C ASP A 298 12.60 -11.97 1.50
N PHE A 299 12.00 -10.89 0.96
CA PHE A 299 12.68 -9.70 0.48
C PHE A 299 12.14 -8.45 1.15
N GLU A 300 13.07 -7.53 1.45
CA GLU A 300 12.72 -6.14 1.75
C GLU A 300 13.21 -5.21 0.63
N TRP A 301 12.38 -4.23 0.25
CA TRP A 301 12.67 -3.31 -0.83
C TRP A 301 12.16 -1.89 -0.59
N ASP A 302 12.82 -0.90 -1.20
CA ASP A 302 12.34 0.47 -1.27
C ASP A 302 11.81 0.78 -2.68
N THR A 303 10.77 1.60 -2.78
CA THR A 303 10.12 1.97 -4.05
C THR A 303 10.41 3.43 -4.37
N PHE A 304 10.92 3.70 -5.56
CA PHE A 304 11.31 5.05 -5.98
C PHE A 304 10.38 5.58 -7.07
N ALA A 305 9.79 6.77 -6.86
CA ALA A 305 9.03 7.46 -7.91
C ALA A 305 9.95 7.91 -9.06
N ILE A 306 11.10 8.47 -8.70
CA ILE A 306 12.18 8.82 -9.64
C ILE A 306 13.26 7.75 -9.51
N PRO A 307 13.59 7.02 -10.58
CA PRO A 307 14.56 5.95 -10.51
C PRO A 307 15.95 6.48 -10.09
N PRO A 308 16.56 5.95 -9.00
CA PRO A 308 17.85 6.44 -8.51
C PRO A 308 19.04 5.93 -9.32
N TYR A 309 18.92 4.80 -10.03
CA TYR A 309 20.02 4.14 -10.70
C TYR A 309 19.73 3.84 -12.17
N SER A 310 20.80 3.70 -12.98
CA SER A 310 20.72 3.36 -14.40
C SER A 310 19.96 2.06 -14.63
N GLY A 311 19.16 2.02 -15.71
CA GLY A 311 18.34 0.88 -16.08
C GLY A 311 17.00 0.78 -15.33
N MET A 312 16.78 1.57 -14.29
CA MET A 312 15.49 1.59 -13.56
C MET A 312 14.46 2.47 -14.27
N HIS A 313 13.19 2.09 -14.10
CA HIS A 313 12.02 2.85 -14.51
C HIS A 313 11.34 3.53 -13.30
N PRO A 314 10.49 4.55 -13.50
CA PRO A 314 9.67 5.10 -12.43
C PRO A 314 8.86 4.01 -11.72
N PHE A 315 8.84 4.06 -10.39
CA PHE A 315 8.24 3.08 -9.48
C PHE A 315 8.87 1.70 -9.45
N ASN A 316 10.04 1.50 -10.09
CA ASN A 316 10.83 0.31 -9.82
C ASN A 316 11.27 0.29 -8.36
N VAL A 317 11.50 -0.90 -7.87
CA VAL A 317 11.98 -1.12 -6.52
C VAL A 317 13.47 -1.41 -6.50
N LEU A 318 14.08 -1.07 -5.38
CA LEU A 318 15.42 -1.49 -4.98
C LEU A 318 15.26 -2.57 -3.91
N PRO A 319 15.40 -3.86 -4.22
CA PRO A 319 15.51 -4.88 -3.19
C PRO A 319 16.86 -4.69 -2.49
N PHE A 320 16.82 -4.37 -1.21
CA PHE A 320 18.02 -4.08 -0.43
C PHE A 320 18.38 -5.19 0.54
N GLN A 321 17.43 -6.10 0.82
CA GLN A 321 17.62 -7.19 1.78
C GLN A 321 16.92 -8.46 1.34
N TYR A 322 17.53 -9.61 1.62
CA TYR A 322 16.83 -10.89 1.68
C TYR A 322 17.23 -11.69 2.91
N SER A 323 16.33 -12.57 3.32
CA SER A 323 16.58 -13.68 4.21
C SER A 323 16.20 -14.99 3.52
N LEU A 324 16.97 -16.03 3.75
CA LEU A 324 16.81 -17.36 3.15
C LEU A 324 17.06 -18.44 4.19
N HIS A 325 16.03 -19.17 4.60
CA HIS A 325 16.19 -20.40 5.33
C HIS A 325 16.07 -21.60 4.41
N VAL A 326 17.00 -22.54 4.51
CA VAL A 326 17.03 -23.76 3.70
C VAL A 326 16.93 -24.98 4.63
N VAL A 327 15.90 -25.80 4.42
CA VAL A 327 15.73 -27.10 5.06
C VAL A 327 16.17 -28.18 4.11
N ASP A 328 17.25 -28.90 4.46
CA ASP A 328 17.77 -30.05 3.74
C ASP A 328 17.89 -31.25 4.70
N GLY A 329 16.95 -32.19 4.59
CA GLY A 329 16.80 -33.26 5.55
C GLY A 329 16.53 -32.73 6.97
N SER A 330 17.45 -32.99 7.90
CA SER A 330 17.40 -32.49 9.28
C SER A 330 18.11 -31.15 9.48
N ASN A 331 18.82 -30.67 8.47
CA ASN A 331 19.60 -29.45 8.57
C ASN A 331 18.74 -28.22 8.26
N LEU A 332 18.96 -27.16 9.04
CA LEU A 332 18.42 -25.84 8.79
C LEU A 332 19.61 -24.87 8.63
N ILE A 333 19.71 -24.25 7.46
CA ILE A 333 20.78 -23.33 7.14
C ILE A 333 20.13 -21.96 6.90
N HIS A 334 20.77 -20.90 7.40
CA HIS A 334 20.31 -19.52 7.19
C HIS A 334 21.35 -18.71 6.43
N HIS A 335 20.90 -18.00 5.39
CA HIS A 335 21.66 -17.02 4.65
C HIS A 335 20.89 -15.70 4.66
N GLU A 336 21.63 -14.60 4.69
CA GLU A 336 21.05 -13.26 4.67
C GLU A 336 21.93 -12.29 3.88
N PHE A 337 21.30 -11.24 3.37
CA PHE A 337 21.96 -10.14 2.68
C PHE A 337 21.29 -8.83 3.09
N LEU A 338 22.09 -7.81 3.33
CA LEU A 338 21.64 -6.43 3.51
C LEU A 338 22.65 -5.51 2.81
N GLY A 339 22.24 -4.97 1.66
CA GLY A 339 23.04 -4.08 0.84
C GLY A 339 22.82 -2.61 1.16
N SER A 340 23.58 -1.75 0.51
CA SER A 340 23.46 -0.30 0.51
C SER A 340 23.67 0.25 -0.90
N ALA A 341 23.25 1.48 -1.15
CA ALA A 341 23.35 2.12 -2.47
C ALA A 341 22.79 1.22 -3.60
N ASP A 342 23.44 1.13 -4.75
CA ASP A 342 23.03 0.25 -5.86
C ASP A 342 23.49 -1.19 -5.63
N CYS A 343 22.87 -1.87 -4.70
CA CYS A 343 23.19 -3.25 -4.34
C CYS A 343 22.51 -4.31 -5.23
N ARG A 344 21.76 -3.93 -6.27
CA ARG A 344 20.93 -4.86 -7.08
C ARG A 344 21.70 -6.03 -7.66
N ARG A 345 22.90 -5.78 -8.21
CA ARG A 345 23.74 -6.84 -8.78
C ARG A 345 24.23 -7.81 -7.71
N GLU A 346 24.77 -7.28 -6.63
CA GLU A 346 25.26 -8.08 -5.49
C GLU A 346 24.13 -8.89 -4.85
N PHE A 347 22.93 -8.29 -4.70
CA PHE A 347 21.73 -8.98 -4.27
C PHE A 347 21.43 -10.22 -5.13
N ILE A 348 21.47 -10.08 -6.47
CA ILE A 348 21.22 -11.21 -7.39
C ILE A 348 22.30 -12.26 -7.25
N GLU A 349 23.59 -11.87 -7.28
CA GLU A 349 24.72 -12.77 -7.26
C GLU A 349 24.74 -13.61 -5.98
N THR A 350 24.63 -12.96 -4.82
CA THR A 350 24.61 -13.65 -3.51
C THR A 350 23.38 -14.52 -3.32
N LEU A 351 22.19 -14.07 -3.77
CA LEU A 351 20.98 -14.91 -3.73
C LEU A 351 21.16 -16.18 -4.54
N LEU A 352 21.67 -16.06 -5.78
CA LEU A 352 21.86 -17.20 -6.68
C LEU A 352 23.00 -18.12 -6.26
N GLU A 353 23.93 -17.65 -5.42
CA GLU A 353 24.96 -18.49 -4.80
C GLU A 353 24.43 -19.29 -3.62
N ASN A 354 23.58 -18.68 -2.80
CA ASN A 354 23.11 -19.25 -1.54
C ASN A 354 21.89 -20.14 -1.70
N ILE A 355 21.04 -19.88 -2.72
CA ILE A 355 19.81 -20.68 -2.91
C ILE A 355 20.12 -22.00 -3.64
N PRO A 356 19.68 -23.17 -3.14
CA PRO A 356 19.86 -24.43 -3.84
C PRO A 356 19.34 -24.38 -5.29
N ALA A 357 20.05 -25.04 -6.22
CA ALA A 357 19.66 -25.08 -7.63
C ALA A 357 18.36 -25.85 -7.89
N GLU A 358 18.00 -26.77 -7.00
CA GLU A 358 16.82 -27.66 -7.07
C GLU A 358 15.93 -27.50 -5.84
N GLY A 359 14.78 -28.17 -5.83
CA GLY A 359 13.82 -28.16 -4.74
C GLY A 359 12.78 -27.04 -4.86
N THR A 360 12.01 -26.83 -3.83
CA THR A 360 10.93 -25.83 -3.78
C THR A 360 11.37 -24.57 -3.04
N VAL A 361 10.94 -23.43 -3.53
CA VAL A 361 11.13 -22.14 -2.86
C VAL A 361 9.77 -21.60 -2.43
N PHE A 362 9.60 -21.39 -1.15
CA PHE A 362 8.42 -20.72 -0.58
C PHE A 362 8.73 -19.27 -0.28
N ALA A 363 7.80 -18.40 -0.61
CA ALA A 363 7.71 -17.04 -0.08
C ALA A 363 6.27 -16.77 0.35
N TYR A 364 6.06 -15.79 1.21
CA TYR A 364 4.72 -15.44 1.68
C TYR A 364 4.11 -14.38 0.76
N ASN A 365 3.01 -14.70 0.05
CA ASN A 365 2.48 -13.93 -1.07
C ASN A 365 3.45 -13.85 -2.27
N ALA A 366 4.14 -14.94 -2.55
CA ALA A 366 5.22 -15.07 -3.51
C ALA A 366 4.95 -14.41 -4.89
N TYR A 367 3.73 -14.57 -5.42
CA TYR A 367 3.38 -14.07 -6.76
C TYR A 367 3.08 -12.56 -6.78
N GLY A 368 2.69 -11.97 -5.64
CA GLY A 368 2.42 -10.54 -5.48
C GLY A 368 3.66 -9.72 -5.08
N ALA A 369 4.69 -10.38 -4.57
CA ALA A 369 5.86 -9.76 -3.99
C ALA A 369 7.16 -10.22 -4.70
N GLU A 370 7.85 -11.24 -4.20
CA GLU A 370 9.20 -11.65 -4.61
C GLU A 370 9.29 -11.96 -6.10
N THR A 371 8.32 -12.69 -6.67
CA THR A 371 8.30 -13.00 -8.11
C THR A 371 8.29 -11.75 -8.99
N LEU A 372 7.56 -10.72 -8.58
CA LEU A 372 7.53 -9.45 -9.32
C LEU A 372 8.88 -8.74 -9.25
N ARG A 373 9.53 -8.75 -8.08
CA ARG A 373 10.87 -8.15 -7.89
C ARG A 373 11.91 -8.85 -8.74
N LEU A 374 11.91 -10.18 -8.75
CA LEU A 374 12.81 -10.97 -9.60
C LEU A 374 12.59 -10.65 -11.10
N LYS A 375 11.34 -10.51 -11.55
CA LYS A 375 11.04 -10.11 -12.94
C LYS A 375 11.52 -8.71 -13.28
N GLU A 376 11.42 -7.76 -12.36
CA GLU A 376 11.98 -6.42 -12.55
C GLU A 376 13.52 -6.46 -12.65
N LEU A 377 14.18 -7.28 -11.84
CA LEU A 377 15.63 -7.48 -11.89
C LEU A 377 16.07 -8.15 -13.21
N ILE A 378 15.29 -9.08 -13.76
CA ILE A 378 15.57 -9.69 -15.08
C ILE A 378 15.62 -8.62 -16.19
N ILE A 379 14.68 -7.66 -16.15
CA ILE A 379 14.66 -6.56 -17.14
C ILE A 379 15.89 -5.67 -17.01
N GLN A 380 16.36 -5.42 -15.79
CA GLN A 380 17.48 -4.55 -15.49
C GLN A 380 18.84 -5.24 -15.71
N PHE A 381 18.90 -6.56 -15.52
CA PHE A 381 20.10 -7.40 -15.60
C PHE A 381 19.83 -8.67 -16.43
N PRO A 382 19.71 -8.55 -17.76
CA PRO A 382 19.34 -9.67 -18.64
C PRO A 382 20.30 -10.87 -18.58
N GLU A 383 21.55 -10.65 -18.19
CA GLU A 383 22.55 -11.72 -18.02
C GLU A 383 22.18 -12.77 -16.97
N PHE A 384 21.29 -12.41 -16.01
CA PHE A 384 20.79 -13.34 -15.00
C PHE A 384 19.43 -13.97 -15.35
N GLU A 385 18.85 -13.63 -16.51
CA GLU A 385 17.49 -14.03 -16.91
C GLU A 385 17.25 -15.53 -16.75
N VAL A 386 18.14 -16.37 -17.25
CA VAL A 386 17.96 -17.82 -17.22
C VAL A 386 17.91 -18.35 -15.78
N ARG A 387 18.84 -17.93 -14.93
CA ARG A 387 18.91 -18.40 -13.53
C ARG A 387 17.76 -17.89 -12.70
N LEU A 388 17.37 -16.61 -12.87
CA LEU A 388 16.24 -16.02 -12.17
C LEU A 388 14.90 -16.63 -12.60
N ASN A 389 14.71 -16.94 -13.89
CA ASN A 389 13.51 -17.66 -14.34
C ASN A 389 13.46 -19.09 -13.78
N GLN A 390 14.57 -19.79 -13.70
CA GLN A 390 14.65 -21.11 -13.04
C GLN A 390 14.28 -21.02 -11.55
N LEU A 391 14.64 -19.94 -10.87
CA LEU A 391 14.23 -19.66 -9.49
C LEU A 391 12.70 -19.42 -9.42
N ILE A 392 12.18 -18.54 -10.27
CA ILE A 392 10.75 -18.20 -10.34
C ILE A 392 9.89 -19.45 -10.58
N ASP A 393 10.31 -20.36 -11.47
CA ASP A 393 9.58 -21.58 -11.81
C ASP A 393 9.49 -22.61 -10.66
N ARG A 394 10.23 -22.38 -9.58
CA ARG A 394 10.21 -23.19 -8.36
C ARG A 394 9.51 -22.51 -7.19
N MET A 395 9.14 -21.25 -7.36
CA MET A 395 8.48 -20.49 -6.29
C MET A 395 7.05 -20.95 -6.08
N ASN A 396 6.65 -21.05 -4.84
CA ASN A 396 5.31 -21.37 -4.39
C ASN A 396 4.88 -20.42 -3.26
N ASP A 397 3.59 -20.12 -3.22
CA ASP A 397 3.05 -19.22 -2.20
C ASP A 397 2.67 -19.97 -0.93
N MET A 398 3.38 -19.69 0.16
CA MET A 398 3.13 -20.28 1.47
C MET A 398 1.81 -19.81 2.10
N ALA A 399 1.27 -18.66 1.67
CA ALA A 399 -0.04 -18.17 2.11
C ALA A 399 -1.22 -18.96 1.50
N ALA A 400 -1.01 -19.62 0.35
CA ALA A 400 -2.07 -20.23 -0.44
C ALA A 400 -2.97 -21.22 0.33
N PRO A 401 -2.49 -22.13 1.18
CA PRO A 401 -3.34 -23.01 1.97
C PRO A 401 -4.33 -22.28 2.87
N PHE A 402 -3.94 -21.14 3.39
CA PHE A 402 -4.73 -20.36 4.33
C PHE A 402 -5.71 -19.42 3.61
N ILE A 403 -5.25 -18.62 2.67
CA ILE A 403 -6.10 -17.65 1.94
C ILE A 403 -7.15 -18.35 1.06
N ASN A 404 -6.86 -19.58 0.61
CA ASN A 404 -7.80 -20.40 -0.17
C ASN A 404 -8.69 -21.30 0.71
N GLY A 405 -8.62 -21.20 2.03
CA GLY A 405 -9.48 -21.93 2.94
C GLY A 405 -9.25 -23.46 2.92
N LEU A 406 -8.01 -23.92 2.73
CA LEU A 406 -7.64 -25.30 2.95
C LEU A 406 -7.40 -25.56 4.45
N ILE A 407 -6.89 -24.54 5.14
CA ILE A 407 -6.64 -24.52 6.57
C ILE A 407 -7.22 -23.23 7.14
N TYR A 408 -7.90 -23.31 8.27
CA TYR A 408 -8.27 -22.15 9.07
C TYR A 408 -8.35 -22.53 10.55
N ASP A 409 -7.70 -21.73 11.39
CA ASP A 409 -7.83 -21.77 12.85
C ASP A 409 -8.57 -20.53 13.32
N VAL A 410 -9.53 -20.65 14.23
CA VAL A 410 -10.34 -19.52 14.72
C VAL A 410 -9.48 -18.42 15.38
N ARG A 411 -8.32 -18.80 15.95
CA ARG A 411 -7.35 -17.86 16.54
C ARG A 411 -6.78 -16.88 15.53
N MET A 412 -6.87 -17.18 14.23
CA MET A 412 -6.48 -16.26 13.15
C MET A 412 -7.37 -15.01 13.07
N ARG A 413 -8.56 -15.00 13.66
CA ARG A 413 -9.49 -13.87 13.70
C ARG A 413 -9.69 -13.18 12.33
N GLY A 414 -9.76 -13.96 11.25
CA GLY A 414 -9.92 -13.46 9.88
C GLY A 414 -8.67 -12.84 9.25
N SER A 415 -7.54 -12.82 9.93
CA SER A 415 -6.24 -12.39 9.39
C SER A 415 -5.44 -13.57 8.86
N PHE A 416 -4.80 -13.35 7.71
CA PHE A 416 -3.94 -14.35 7.04
C PHE A 416 -2.49 -13.85 6.95
N SER A 417 -2.08 -12.87 7.76
CA SER A 417 -0.69 -12.42 7.77
C SER A 417 0.23 -13.49 8.39
N LEU A 418 1.47 -13.53 7.94
CA LEU A 418 2.47 -14.45 8.50
C LEU A 418 2.63 -14.30 10.01
N LYS A 419 2.56 -13.05 10.52
CA LYS A 419 2.58 -12.73 11.96
C LYS A 419 1.43 -13.37 12.72
N THR A 420 0.23 -13.32 12.16
CA THR A 420 -0.95 -13.99 12.74
C THR A 420 -0.75 -15.50 12.73
N LEU A 421 -0.25 -16.07 11.63
CA LEU A 421 0.01 -17.51 11.56
C LEU A 421 1.05 -17.93 12.58
N LEU A 422 2.16 -17.21 12.72
CA LEU A 422 3.19 -17.50 13.71
C LEU A 422 2.59 -17.52 15.12
N SER A 423 1.79 -16.52 15.50
CA SER A 423 1.15 -16.47 16.83
C SER A 423 0.20 -17.64 17.10
N VAL A 424 -0.38 -18.25 16.06
CA VAL A 424 -1.24 -19.44 16.16
C VAL A 424 -0.43 -20.73 16.31
N VAL A 425 0.66 -20.87 15.52
CA VAL A 425 1.43 -22.12 15.46
C VAL A 425 2.53 -22.18 16.54
N ASN A 426 3.14 -21.05 16.86
CA ASN A 426 4.20 -20.94 17.88
C ASN A 426 4.00 -19.68 18.72
N PRO A 427 3.12 -19.69 19.75
CA PRO A 427 2.80 -18.51 20.56
C PRO A 427 3.99 -17.95 21.36
N ASP A 428 5.05 -18.73 21.58
CA ASP A 428 6.25 -18.30 22.30
C ASP A 428 7.16 -17.40 21.45
N MET A 429 6.91 -17.35 20.14
CA MET A 429 7.63 -16.48 19.21
C MET A 429 6.76 -15.28 18.83
N SER A 430 7.32 -14.10 18.90
CA SER A 430 6.58 -12.86 18.62
C SER A 430 7.45 -11.78 17.99
N TYR A 431 6.93 -11.10 16.99
CA TYR A 431 7.51 -9.87 16.43
C TYR A 431 7.53 -8.70 17.44
N GLN A 432 6.75 -8.79 18.51
CA GLN A 432 6.73 -7.76 19.57
C GLN A 432 8.07 -7.65 20.33
N GLN A 433 8.92 -8.66 20.23
CA GLN A 433 10.26 -8.66 20.82
C GLN A 433 11.31 -7.98 19.94
N LEU A 434 10.97 -7.62 18.71
CA LEU A 434 11.83 -6.94 17.76
C LEU A 434 11.58 -5.42 17.82
N GLU A 435 12.56 -4.64 17.38
CA GLU A 435 12.41 -3.17 17.21
C GLU A 435 11.62 -2.82 15.94
N ILE A 436 11.61 -3.72 14.95
CA ILE A 436 10.85 -3.58 13.70
C ILE A 436 9.61 -4.47 13.79
N HIS A 437 8.43 -3.85 13.62
CA HIS A 437 7.17 -4.56 13.73
C HIS A 437 6.45 -4.73 12.38
N HIS A 438 6.77 -3.91 11.39
CA HIS A 438 6.13 -3.91 10.08
C HIS A 438 7.13 -3.62 8.97
N GLY A 439 6.92 -4.12 7.74
CA GLY A 439 7.79 -3.88 6.59
C GLY A 439 8.03 -2.39 6.30
N MET A 440 7.03 -1.51 6.55
CA MET A 440 7.23 -0.06 6.42
C MET A 440 8.20 0.51 7.46
N ASP A 441 8.31 -0.09 8.65
CA ASP A 441 9.32 0.29 9.64
C ASP A 441 10.72 -0.14 9.17
N ALA A 442 10.83 -1.31 8.52
CA ALA A 442 12.07 -1.77 7.90
C ALA A 442 12.53 -0.80 6.81
N VAL A 443 11.63 -0.42 5.89
CA VAL A 443 11.95 0.57 4.85
C VAL A 443 12.37 1.92 5.45
N ARG A 444 11.71 2.38 6.51
CA ARG A 444 12.08 3.63 7.20
C ARG A 444 13.47 3.54 7.83
N GLN A 445 13.76 2.47 8.56
CA GLN A 445 15.06 2.27 9.18
C GLN A 445 16.17 2.11 8.13
N TYR A 446 15.88 1.43 7.02
CA TYR A 446 16.81 1.36 5.90
C TYR A 446 17.13 2.74 5.32
N ARG A 447 16.12 3.60 5.10
CA ARG A 447 16.32 4.98 4.62
C ARG A 447 17.12 5.82 5.61
N GLU A 448 16.84 5.70 6.91
CA GLU A 448 17.59 6.38 7.98
C GLU A 448 19.05 5.91 8.00
N MET A 449 19.32 4.62 7.81
CA MET A 449 20.66 4.05 7.71
C MET A 449 21.42 4.60 6.48
N GLU A 450 20.75 4.67 5.31
CA GLU A 450 21.33 5.22 4.07
C GLU A 450 21.65 6.73 4.16
N GLU A 451 20.94 7.48 4.98
CA GLU A 451 21.11 8.92 5.20
C GLU A 451 22.07 9.23 6.36
N SER A 452 22.45 8.21 7.13
CA SER A 452 23.38 8.36 8.27
C SER A 452 24.80 8.62 7.78
N GLU A 453 25.53 9.50 8.50
CA GLU A 453 26.98 9.69 8.33
C GLU A 453 27.78 8.53 8.95
N ASP A 454 27.14 7.67 9.72
CA ASP A 454 27.75 6.48 10.33
C ASP A 454 27.64 5.31 9.36
N GLU A 455 28.70 5.08 8.58
CA GLU A 455 28.77 4.00 7.60
C GLU A 455 28.62 2.60 8.22
N ASP A 456 28.83 2.48 9.55
CA ASP A 456 28.74 1.24 10.30
C ASP A 456 27.59 1.27 11.36
N ASP A 457 26.37 1.70 10.96
CA ASP A 457 25.22 1.59 11.89
C ASP A 457 24.85 0.11 12.15
N VAL A 458 25.68 -0.52 12.97
CA VAL A 458 25.58 -1.94 13.36
C VAL A 458 24.26 -2.24 14.04
N VAL A 459 23.70 -1.28 14.77
CA VAL A 459 22.44 -1.46 15.50
C VAL A 459 21.27 -1.56 14.54
N THR A 460 21.10 -0.59 13.65
CA THR A 460 20.02 -0.60 12.64
C THR A 460 20.15 -1.80 11.71
N ARG A 461 21.36 -2.13 11.25
CA ARG A 461 21.62 -3.34 10.46
C ARG A 461 21.15 -4.60 11.18
N SER A 462 21.46 -4.74 12.48
CA SER A 462 21.04 -5.91 13.25
C SER A 462 19.51 -6.02 13.40
N HIS A 463 18.80 -4.91 13.52
CA HIS A 463 17.34 -4.88 13.59
C HIS A 463 16.71 -5.30 12.26
N LEU A 464 17.21 -4.79 11.13
CA LEU A 464 16.76 -5.15 9.79
C LEU A 464 16.96 -6.65 9.52
N LEU A 465 18.17 -7.17 9.80
CA LEU A 465 18.48 -8.60 9.62
C LEU A 465 17.60 -9.48 10.48
N ALA A 466 17.41 -9.15 11.76
CA ALA A 466 16.57 -9.91 12.68
C ALA A 466 15.10 -9.96 12.22
N TYR A 467 14.58 -8.85 11.71
CA TYR A 467 13.20 -8.78 11.22
C TYR A 467 12.96 -9.72 10.02
N CYS A 468 13.74 -9.59 8.96
CA CYS A 468 13.61 -10.40 7.74
C CYS A 468 13.93 -11.90 8.03
N SER A 469 14.90 -12.17 8.94
CA SER A 469 15.20 -13.53 9.42
C SER A 469 13.99 -14.16 10.12
N LEU A 470 13.26 -13.40 10.93
CA LEU A 470 12.06 -13.91 11.60
C LEU A 470 10.94 -14.21 10.59
N ASP A 471 10.79 -13.41 9.52
CA ASP A 471 9.79 -13.68 8.47
C ASP A 471 10.05 -15.05 7.81
N THR A 472 11.27 -15.34 7.38
CA THR A 472 11.59 -16.65 6.77
C THR A 472 11.54 -17.80 7.78
N TYR A 473 11.98 -17.61 9.02
CA TYR A 473 11.88 -18.62 10.07
C TYR A 473 10.43 -18.91 10.46
N SER A 474 9.57 -17.89 10.46
CA SER A 474 8.13 -18.07 10.67
C SER A 474 7.49 -18.98 9.62
N MET A 475 7.92 -18.87 8.35
CA MET A 475 7.46 -19.80 7.29
C MET A 475 7.93 -21.23 7.56
N VAL A 476 9.14 -21.45 8.08
CA VAL A 476 9.63 -22.77 8.50
C VAL A 476 8.71 -23.37 9.59
N GLU A 477 8.38 -22.58 10.61
CA GLU A 477 7.50 -23.03 11.71
C GLU A 477 6.08 -23.35 11.23
N VAL A 478 5.50 -22.47 10.39
CA VAL A 478 4.18 -22.72 9.78
C VAL A 478 4.20 -23.98 8.92
N TYR A 479 5.24 -24.21 8.14
CA TYR A 479 5.38 -25.41 7.31
C TYR A 479 5.50 -26.69 8.16
N ARG A 480 6.32 -26.67 9.21
CA ARG A 480 6.46 -27.79 10.17
C ARG A 480 5.13 -28.12 10.85
N TRP A 481 4.45 -27.09 11.37
CA TRP A 481 3.15 -27.25 11.99
C TRP A 481 2.12 -27.86 11.02
N MET A 482 2.13 -27.41 9.76
CA MET A 482 1.21 -27.94 8.74
C MET A 482 1.48 -29.40 8.44
N LEU A 483 2.74 -29.84 8.39
CA LEU A 483 3.09 -31.27 8.22
C LEU A 483 2.65 -32.11 9.42
N GLU A 484 2.89 -31.62 10.64
CA GLU A 484 2.43 -32.30 11.89
C GLU A 484 0.90 -32.51 11.91
N LYS A 485 0.12 -31.49 11.45
CA LYS A 485 -1.35 -31.62 11.38
C LYS A 485 -1.84 -32.50 10.23
N TYR A 486 -1.01 -32.65 9.20
CA TYR A 486 -1.31 -33.54 8.07
C TYR A 486 -1.13 -35.02 8.44
N GLU A 487 -0.10 -35.39 9.18
CA GLU A 487 0.13 -36.75 9.69
C GLU A 487 -1.01 -37.20 10.65
#